data_22daf192eb073ee633f464ea6a0ff286
#
_entry.id   22daf192eb073ee633f464ea6a0ff286
#
_cell.length_a   1.000
_cell.length_b   1.000
_cell.length_c   1.000
_cell.angle_alpha   90.00
_cell.angle_beta   90.00
_cell.angle_gamma   90.00
#
_symmetry.space_group_name_H-M   'P 1'
#
loop_
_entity.id
_entity.type
_entity.pdbx_description
1 polymer ?
#
loop_
_entity_poly.entity_id
_entity_poly.type
_entity_poly.pdbx_seq_one_letter_code
_entity_poly.pdbx_strand_id
1 'polypeptide(L)'
;MAERIIRTIGVLTSGGDAPGMNAAIRAVVRTALGKGVKVRGIRKGYKGLLNEEIIDLDAGDVSDIIQRGGTILQTARCKEMITEEGQQKAAAICKKYGIDGLVVIGGDGSFRGAQKLAYLGVNTIGVPGTIDLDIDCTEYTIGFDTAVNTAMEAIDKVRDTSTSHSRCSIIEVMGRDAGYLALWCGIANGAERILLPEEKGYDIEDIIDDIKESKKRGKKNYIIINAEGVGDSVNLAKTIEERTGMETRATILGHMQRGGSPTCKDRVYASIMGSMAVDLLLEGKTNRIVGYRHGEYVDFDIEEALGMQKGIPAYQYEISKKLSL
;
A
#
# COMPACT_ATOMS: atom_id res chain seq x y z
N MET A 1 -35.24 13.38 3.42
CA MET A 1 -34.71 12.13 3.98
C MET A 1 -34.32 12.42 5.42
N ALA A 2 -34.74 11.62 6.40
CA ALA A 2 -34.34 11.84 7.80
C ALA A 2 -32.81 11.70 7.89
N GLU A 3 -32.12 12.67 8.51
CA GLU A 3 -30.70 12.61 8.81
C GLU A 3 -30.45 11.32 9.62
N ARG A 4 -29.72 10.36 9.05
CA ARG A 4 -29.28 9.16 9.77
C ARG A 4 -28.20 9.60 10.76
N ILE A 5 -28.55 9.67 12.02
CA ILE A 5 -27.61 10.00 13.09
C ILE A 5 -26.63 8.84 13.25
N ILE A 6 -25.34 9.06 12.97
CA ILE A 6 -24.27 8.10 13.23
C ILE A 6 -23.97 8.06 14.73
N ARG A 7 -24.21 6.93 15.37
CA ARG A 7 -23.96 6.68 16.81
C ARG A 7 -22.81 5.72 17.06
N THR A 8 -22.56 4.82 16.10
CA THR A 8 -21.51 3.81 16.20
C THR A 8 -20.82 3.64 14.86
N ILE A 9 -19.49 3.76 14.83
CA ILE A 9 -18.65 3.53 13.67
C ILE A 9 -17.89 2.21 13.86
N GLY A 10 -17.96 1.34 12.84
CA GLY A 10 -17.07 0.20 12.70
C GLY A 10 -15.75 0.61 12.02
N VAL A 11 -14.63 0.01 12.40
CA VAL A 11 -13.35 0.16 11.71
C VAL A 11 -12.72 -1.21 11.48
N LEU A 12 -12.21 -1.44 10.27
CA LEU A 12 -11.49 -2.65 9.91
C LEU A 12 -10.28 -2.34 9.01
N THR A 13 -9.31 -3.25 9.05
CA THR A 13 -8.21 -3.31 8.10
C THR A 13 -8.38 -4.54 7.21
N SER A 14 -8.19 -4.40 5.90
CA SER A 14 -8.45 -5.44 4.92
C SER A 14 -7.37 -5.47 3.83
N GLY A 15 -7.06 -6.64 3.31
CA GLY A 15 -6.01 -6.85 2.32
C GLY A 15 -4.65 -7.13 2.95
N GLY A 16 -3.57 -6.68 2.34
CA GLY A 16 -2.22 -6.72 2.92
C GLY A 16 -2.08 -5.66 4.00
N ASP A 17 -1.30 -5.96 5.03
CA ASP A 17 -0.95 -4.96 6.03
C ASP A 17 0.02 -3.92 5.46
N ALA A 18 -0.03 -2.73 6.01
CA ALA A 18 0.82 -1.62 5.64
C ALA A 18 1.22 -0.81 6.89
N PRO A 19 2.50 -0.38 7.00
CA PRO A 19 2.94 0.45 8.11
C PRO A 19 2.16 1.77 8.13
N GLY A 20 1.55 2.11 9.26
CA GLY A 20 0.66 3.27 9.39
C GLY A 20 -0.82 2.91 9.54
N MET A 21 -1.24 1.67 9.29
CA MET A 21 -2.63 1.24 9.54
C MET A 21 -3.04 1.47 10.99
N ASN A 22 -2.15 1.25 11.96
CA ASN A 22 -2.42 1.53 13.37
C ASN A 22 -2.62 3.04 13.63
N ALA A 23 -1.88 3.90 12.96
CA ALA A 23 -2.08 5.34 13.06
C ALA A 23 -3.46 5.76 12.51
N ALA A 24 -3.91 5.16 11.41
CA ALA A 24 -5.25 5.38 10.87
C ALA A 24 -6.35 4.87 11.82
N ILE A 25 -6.23 3.65 12.35
CA ILE A 25 -7.17 3.11 13.36
C ILE A 25 -7.26 4.06 14.56
N ARG A 26 -6.10 4.48 15.09
CA ARG A 26 -6.05 5.43 16.21
C ARG A 26 -6.77 6.74 15.89
N ALA A 27 -6.58 7.27 14.70
CA ALA A 27 -7.24 8.51 14.29
C ALA A 27 -8.75 8.34 14.20
N VAL A 28 -9.23 7.27 13.58
CA VAL A 28 -10.67 6.94 13.53
C VAL A 28 -11.26 6.85 14.94
N VAL A 29 -10.64 6.07 15.83
CA VAL A 29 -11.16 5.87 17.18
C VAL A 29 -11.19 7.19 17.96
N ARG A 30 -10.09 7.93 18.00
CA ARG A 30 -10.00 9.17 18.77
C ARG A 30 -10.91 10.27 18.23
N THR A 31 -11.02 10.40 16.92
CA THR A 31 -11.93 11.40 16.31
C THR A 31 -13.39 11.07 16.61
N ALA A 32 -13.79 9.81 16.46
CA ALA A 32 -15.16 9.38 16.74
C ALA A 32 -15.53 9.56 18.23
N LEU A 33 -14.68 9.09 19.15
CA LEU A 33 -14.89 9.25 20.59
C LEU A 33 -14.93 10.73 21.01
N GLY A 34 -14.08 11.58 20.44
CA GLY A 34 -14.08 13.03 20.69
C GLY A 34 -15.37 13.71 20.27
N LYS A 35 -16.13 13.10 19.36
CA LYS A 35 -17.45 13.55 18.91
C LYS A 35 -18.63 12.80 19.55
N GLY A 36 -18.36 11.99 20.58
CA GLY A 36 -19.37 11.24 21.32
C GLY A 36 -19.90 10.00 20.59
N VAL A 37 -19.21 9.54 19.56
CA VAL A 37 -19.57 8.37 18.73
C VAL A 37 -18.82 7.13 19.23
N LYS A 38 -19.52 6.02 19.41
CA LYS A 38 -18.92 4.73 19.79
C LYS A 38 -18.13 4.13 18.63
N VAL A 39 -17.08 3.37 18.95
CA VAL A 39 -16.28 2.68 17.94
C VAL A 39 -16.21 1.19 18.18
N ARG A 40 -16.39 0.42 17.11
CA ARG A 40 -16.23 -1.03 17.09
C ARG A 40 -15.10 -1.42 16.15
N GLY A 41 -14.09 -2.08 16.70
CA GLY A 41 -13.02 -2.69 15.95
C GLY A 41 -13.45 -4.05 15.40
N ILE A 42 -13.27 -4.28 14.11
CA ILE A 42 -13.57 -5.55 13.46
C ILE A 42 -12.24 -6.23 13.18
N ARG A 43 -11.95 -7.33 13.87
CA ARG A 43 -10.71 -8.09 13.68
C ARG A 43 -10.73 -8.86 12.37
N LYS A 44 -9.55 -9.05 11.76
CA LYS A 44 -9.36 -9.83 10.52
C LYS A 44 -10.21 -9.36 9.33
N GLY A 45 -10.50 -8.05 9.28
CA GLY A 45 -11.21 -7.44 8.16
C GLY A 45 -12.59 -8.03 7.90
N TYR A 46 -12.94 -8.19 6.62
CA TYR A 46 -14.24 -8.75 6.24
C TYR A 46 -14.47 -10.18 6.72
N LYS A 47 -13.41 -10.99 6.81
CA LYS A 47 -13.55 -12.36 7.36
C LYS A 47 -14.04 -12.32 8.80
N GLY A 48 -13.45 -11.45 9.60
CA GLY A 48 -13.88 -11.28 10.98
C GLY A 48 -15.24 -10.61 11.12
N LEU A 49 -15.62 -9.72 10.20
CA LEU A 49 -16.98 -9.20 10.14
C LEU A 49 -18.00 -10.34 9.97
N LEU A 50 -17.78 -11.24 9.00
CA LEU A 50 -18.64 -12.39 8.76
C LEU A 50 -18.67 -13.41 9.91
N ASN A 51 -17.60 -13.46 10.71
CA ASN A 51 -17.49 -14.32 11.90
C ASN A 51 -17.88 -13.59 13.20
N GLU A 52 -18.34 -12.34 13.11
CA GLU A 52 -18.72 -11.53 14.26
C GLU A 52 -17.56 -11.29 15.26
N GLU A 53 -16.30 -11.25 14.76
CA GLU A 53 -15.12 -10.93 15.58
C GLU A 53 -15.04 -9.41 15.83
N ILE A 54 -16.03 -8.88 16.56
CA ILE A 54 -16.24 -7.44 16.78
C ILE A 54 -16.00 -7.12 18.25
N ILE A 55 -15.21 -6.08 18.50
CA ILE A 55 -14.86 -5.59 19.85
C ILE A 55 -15.20 -4.11 19.98
N ASP A 56 -15.58 -3.67 21.15
CA ASP A 56 -15.67 -2.24 21.45
C ASP A 56 -14.24 -1.68 21.60
N LEU A 57 -14.00 -0.46 21.13
CA LEU A 57 -12.72 0.23 21.23
C LEU A 57 -12.88 1.53 21.99
N ASP A 58 -11.99 1.75 22.96
CA ASP A 58 -11.86 3.00 23.70
C ASP A 58 -10.52 3.73 23.40
N ALA A 59 -10.31 4.85 24.05
CA ALA A 59 -9.09 5.65 23.87
C ALA A 59 -7.83 4.94 24.39
N GLY A 60 -7.97 4.02 25.34
CA GLY A 60 -6.89 3.21 25.91
C GLY A 60 -6.41 2.16 24.93
N ASP A 61 -7.34 1.49 24.22
CA ASP A 61 -7.03 0.43 23.25
C ASP A 61 -6.15 0.90 22.08
N VAL A 62 -6.19 2.20 21.79
CA VAL A 62 -5.40 2.82 20.73
C VAL A 62 -4.25 3.69 21.25
N SER A 63 -3.91 3.55 22.51
CA SER A 63 -2.74 4.20 23.08
C SER A 63 -1.47 3.48 22.62
N ASP A 64 -0.40 4.26 22.38
CA ASP A 64 0.94 3.78 22.03
C ASP A 64 1.01 2.82 20.82
N ILE A 65 0.09 3.00 19.86
CA ILE A 65 0.07 2.22 18.61
C ILE A 65 0.50 3.00 17.37
N ILE A 66 0.58 4.34 17.44
CA ILE A 66 0.88 5.19 16.27
C ILE A 66 2.22 4.86 15.62
N GLN A 67 3.21 4.45 16.43
CA GLN A 67 4.56 4.08 15.99
C GLN A 67 4.68 2.58 15.63
N ARG A 68 3.65 1.78 15.86
CA ARG A 68 3.71 0.33 15.68
C ARG A 68 3.35 -0.05 14.23
N GLY A 69 4.20 -0.89 13.63
CA GLY A 69 3.90 -1.53 12.34
C GLY A 69 2.79 -2.57 12.45
N GLY A 70 2.39 -3.10 11.29
CA GLY A 70 1.26 -4.03 11.21
C GLY A 70 -0.07 -3.37 11.54
N THR A 71 -1.03 -4.16 12.00
CA THR A 71 -2.37 -3.69 12.40
C THR A 71 -2.87 -4.45 13.64
N ILE A 72 -3.31 -3.71 14.67
CA ILE A 72 -3.87 -4.30 15.90
C ILE A 72 -5.18 -5.06 15.65
N LEU A 73 -5.91 -4.69 14.60
CA LEU A 73 -7.14 -5.37 14.20
C LEU A 73 -6.88 -6.63 13.37
N GLN A 74 -5.64 -6.90 13.00
CA GLN A 74 -5.28 -7.98 12.09
C GLN A 74 -5.95 -7.82 10.71
N THR A 75 -5.55 -8.62 9.75
CA THR A 75 -6.14 -8.65 8.41
C THR A 75 -6.23 -10.09 7.90
N ALA A 76 -7.18 -10.36 7.03
CA ALA A 76 -7.30 -11.64 6.36
C ALA A 76 -7.97 -11.49 5.00
N ARG A 77 -7.59 -12.37 4.06
CA ARG A 77 -8.34 -12.49 2.79
C ARG A 77 -9.71 -13.10 3.07
N CYS A 78 -10.74 -12.58 2.41
CA CYS A 78 -12.13 -13.04 2.56
C CYS A 78 -12.75 -13.28 1.17
N LYS A 79 -12.76 -14.53 0.72
CA LYS A 79 -13.38 -14.89 -0.56
C LYS A 79 -14.91 -14.79 -0.53
N GLU A 80 -15.53 -14.96 0.64
CA GLU A 80 -16.98 -14.88 0.82
C GLU A 80 -17.53 -13.49 0.48
N MET A 81 -16.76 -12.42 0.70
CA MET A 81 -17.16 -11.05 0.34
C MET A 81 -17.27 -10.79 -1.18
N ILE A 82 -16.83 -11.73 -2.01
CA ILE A 82 -17.02 -11.64 -3.47
C ILE A 82 -18.44 -12.04 -3.84
N THR A 83 -19.11 -12.86 -2.99
CA THR A 83 -20.45 -13.36 -3.24
C THR A 83 -21.54 -12.42 -2.69
N GLU A 84 -22.69 -12.38 -3.34
CA GLU A 84 -23.85 -11.59 -2.87
C GLU A 84 -24.32 -12.04 -1.49
N GLU A 85 -24.31 -13.35 -1.23
CA GLU A 85 -24.68 -13.93 0.07
C GLU A 85 -23.77 -13.42 1.20
N GLY A 86 -22.45 -13.43 0.97
CA GLY A 86 -21.47 -12.90 1.93
C GLY A 86 -21.65 -11.40 2.18
N GLN A 87 -21.94 -10.62 1.14
CA GLN A 87 -22.20 -9.19 1.24
C GLN A 87 -23.48 -8.90 2.03
N GLN A 88 -24.57 -9.62 1.75
CA GLN A 88 -25.83 -9.50 2.50
C GLN A 88 -25.66 -9.88 3.97
N LYS A 89 -24.93 -10.98 4.24
CA LYS A 89 -24.60 -11.41 5.60
C LYS A 89 -23.79 -10.32 6.33
N ALA A 90 -22.76 -9.75 5.69
CA ALA A 90 -21.96 -8.67 6.27
C ALA A 90 -22.79 -7.42 6.61
N ALA A 91 -23.68 -7.00 5.69
CA ALA A 91 -24.60 -5.89 5.93
C ALA A 91 -25.58 -6.17 7.10
N ALA A 92 -26.12 -7.40 7.16
CA ALA A 92 -26.98 -7.83 8.26
C ALA A 92 -26.26 -7.81 9.61
N ILE A 93 -24.97 -8.22 9.65
CA ILE A 93 -24.15 -8.17 10.86
C ILE A 93 -23.87 -6.72 11.28
N CYS A 94 -23.55 -5.81 10.35
CA CYS A 94 -23.42 -4.38 10.65
C CYS A 94 -24.71 -3.86 11.35
N LYS A 95 -25.88 -4.21 10.80
CA LYS A 95 -27.16 -3.83 11.40
C LYS A 95 -27.38 -4.47 12.77
N LYS A 96 -27.09 -5.77 12.94
CA LYS A 96 -27.20 -6.51 14.21
C LYS A 96 -26.38 -5.86 15.31
N TYR A 97 -25.17 -5.42 14.98
CA TYR A 97 -24.27 -4.75 15.92
C TYR A 97 -24.48 -3.24 15.99
N GLY A 98 -25.48 -2.67 15.33
CA GLY A 98 -25.76 -1.24 15.33
C GLY A 98 -24.60 -0.38 14.79
N ILE A 99 -23.87 -0.90 13.81
CA ILE A 99 -22.81 -0.16 13.12
C ILE A 99 -23.49 0.72 12.06
N ASP A 100 -23.54 2.02 12.30
CA ASP A 100 -24.20 3.02 11.43
C ASP A 100 -23.27 3.45 10.28
N GLY A 101 -21.96 3.40 10.48
CA GLY A 101 -20.95 3.71 9.49
C GLY A 101 -19.75 2.78 9.62
N LEU A 102 -19.04 2.48 8.53
CA LEU A 102 -17.90 1.58 8.47
C LEU A 102 -16.71 2.26 7.78
N VAL A 103 -15.60 2.40 8.50
CA VAL A 103 -14.32 2.81 7.92
C VAL A 103 -13.53 1.57 7.51
N VAL A 104 -13.16 1.50 6.24
CA VAL A 104 -12.42 0.40 5.63
C VAL A 104 -11.02 0.86 5.25
N ILE A 105 -10.01 0.41 5.98
CA ILE A 105 -8.60 0.73 5.72
C ILE A 105 -8.01 -0.40 4.88
N GLY A 106 -7.58 -0.11 3.64
CA GLY A 106 -7.04 -1.13 2.74
C GLY A 106 -6.84 -0.64 1.31
N GLY A 107 -6.74 -1.58 0.37
CA GLY A 107 -6.57 -1.31 -1.05
C GLY A 107 -7.84 -1.55 -1.87
N ASP A 108 -7.71 -1.60 -3.20
CA ASP A 108 -8.78 -1.73 -4.19
C ASP A 108 -9.81 -2.81 -3.87
N GLY A 109 -9.36 -4.03 -3.59
CA GLY A 109 -10.27 -5.13 -3.25
C GLY A 109 -11.11 -4.85 -2.02
N SER A 110 -10.56 -4.11 -1.04
CA SER A 110 -11.26 -3.70 0.17
C SER A 110 -12.32 -2.65 -0.12
N PHE A 111 -12.02 -1.72 -1.05
CA PHE A 111 -12.97 -0.68 -1.47
C PHE A 111 -14.11 -1.25 -2.31
N ARG A 112 -13.85 -2.23 -3.17
CA ARG A 112 -14.94 -2.97 -3.85
C ARG A 112 -15.89 -3.62 -2.85
N GLY A 113 -15.36 -4.19 -1.76
CA GLY A 113 -16.19 -4.71 -0.66
C GLY A 113 -16.98 -3.62 0.04
N ALA A 114 -16.36 -2.47 0.33
CA ALA A 114 -17.01 -1.30 0.93
C ALA A 114 -18.16 -0.76 0.04
N GLN A 115 -17.93 -0.66 -1.27
CA GLN A 115 -18.95 -0.26 -2.25
C GLN A 115 -20.18 -1.18 -2.22
N LYS A 116 -19.95 -2.51 -2.20
CA LYS A 116 -21.05 -3.47 -2.13
C LYS A 116 -21.87 -3.31 -0.86
N LEU A 117 -21.22 -3.06 0.28
CA LEU A 117 -21.90 -2.77 1.54
C LEU A 117 -22.66 -1.44 1.49
N ALA A 118 -22.12 -0.42 0.81
CA ALA A 118 -22.81 0.85 0.62
C ALA A 118 -24.13 0.67 -0.15
N TYR A 119 -24.11 -0.13 -1.21
CA TYR A 119 -25.33 -0.46 -1.98
C TYR A 119 -26.36 -1.26 -1.16
N LEU A 120 -25.94 -1.95 -0.10
CA LEU A 120 -26.80 -2.64 0.85
C LEU A 120 -27.20 -1.76 2.05
N GLY A 121 -26.89 -0.48 2.01
CA GLY A 121 -27.32 0.54 2.98
C GLY A 121 -26.42 0.69 4.21
N VAL A 122 -25.19 0.19 4.18
CA VAL A 122 -24.16 0.48 5.19
C VAL A 122 -23.37 1.70 4.74
N ASN A 123 -23.27 2.76 5.55
CA ASN A 123 -22.45 3.92 5.20
C ASN A 123 -20.97 3.53 5.26
N THR A 124 -20.22 3.69 4.17
CA THR A 124 -18.83 3.26 4.09
C THR A 124 -17.90 4.37 3.63
N ILE A 125 -16.73 4.48 4.27
CA ILE A 125 -15.62 5.32 3.83
C ILE A 125 -14.35 4.48 3.75
N GLY A 126 -13.68 4.51 2.61
CA GLY A 126 -12.38 3.88 2.37
C GLY A 126 -11.21 4.78 2.77
N VAL A 127 -10.18 4.21 3.38
CA VAL A 127 -8.90 4.86 3.68
C VAL A 127 -7.78 4.08 2.99
N PRO A 128 -6.99 4.68 2.08
CA PRO A 128 -6.01 3.97 1.27
C PRO A 128 -4.81 3.50 2.10
N GLY A 129 -4.79 2.22 2.44
CA GLY A 129 -3.74 1.55 3.20
C GLY A 129 -3.15 0.40 2.37
N THR A 130 -2.10 0.70 1.61
CA THR A 130 -1.32 -0.24 0.78
C THR A 130 0.07 0.33 0.54
N ILE A 131 1.09 -0.52 0.48
CA ILE A 131 2.45 -0.11 0.13
C ILE A 131 2.64 0.06 -1.39
N ASP A 132 1.71 -0.40 -2.22
CA ASP A 132 1.89 -0.53 -3.67
C ASP A 132 1.67 0.79 -4.42
N LEU A 133 1.02 1.79 -3.80
CA LEU A 133 0.61 3.08 -4.39
C LEU A 133 -0.30 2.90 -5.64
N ASP A 134 -1.00 1.78 -5.72
CA ASP A 134 -1.83 1.34 -6.84
C ASP A 134 -3.30 1.81 -6.78
N ILE A 135 -3.62 2.79 -5.92
CA ILE A 135 -4.94 3.43 -5.83
C ILE A 135 -4.94 4.71 -6.67
N ASP A 136 -5.58 4.66 -7.82
CA ASP A 136 -5.43 5.69 -8.85
C ASP A 136 -6.03 7.06 -8.51
N CYS A 137 -7.00 7.13 -7.60
CA CYS A 137 -7.60 8.38 -7.17
C CYS A 137 -6.72 9.21 -6.21
N THR A 138 -5.62 8.66 -5.71
CA THR A 138 -4.74 9.31 -4.73
C THR A 138 -3.27 9.29 -5.15
N GLU A 139 -2.54 10.32 -4.77
CA GLU A 139 -1.08 10.42 -4.94
C GLU A 139 -0.32 9.81 -3.75
N TYR A 140 -1.03 9.37 -2.72
CA TYR A 140 -0.43 8.80 -1.52
C TYR A 140 -1.27 7.67 -0.93
N THR A 141 -0.62 6.55 -0.61
CA THR A 141 -1.21 5.45 0.15
C THR A 141 -0.41 5.20 1.43
N ILE A 142 -1.11 4.92 2.53
CA ILE A 142 -0.51 4.68 3.84
C ILE A 142 0.35 3.41 3.77
N GLY A 143 1.63 3.55 4.10
CA GLY A 143 2.62 2.48 4.10
C GLY A 143 3.64 2.54 2.95
N PHE A 144 3.37 3.30 1.90
CA PHE A 144 4.26 3.43 0.75
C PHE A 144 5.62 4.02 1.14
N ASP A 145 5.63 5.16 1.83
CA ASP A 145 6.86 5.84 2.23
C ASP A 145 7.74 4.96 3.13
N THR A 146 7.13 4.23 4.07
CA THR A 146 7.86 3.29 4.92
C THR A 146 8.44 2.12 4.12
N ALA A 147 7.67 1.57 3.17
CA ALA A 147 8.14 0.48 2.32
C ALA A 147 9.32 0.90 1.44
N VAL A 148 9.29 2.11 0.87
CA VAL A 148 10.42 2.69 0.12
C VAL A 148 11.65 2.83 1.02
N ASN A 149 11.50 3.39 2.22
CA ASN A 149 12.63 3.57 3.15
C ASN A 149 13.23 2.23 3.61
N THR A 150 12.39 1.23 3.87
CA THR A 150 12.85 -0.13 4.20
C THR A 150 13.63 -0.75 3.04
N ALA A 151 13.14 -0.62 1.82
CA ALA A 151 13.82 -1.12 0.63
C ALA A 151 15.13 -0.36 0.39
N MET A 152 15.14 0.96 0.52
CA MET A 152 16.31 1.82 0.36
C MET A 152 17.43 1.39 1.32
N GLU A 153 17.11 1.19 2.60
CA GLU A 153 18.10 0.71 3.59
C GLU A 153 18.68 -0.67 3.22
N ALA A 154 17.87 -1.57 2.69
CA ALA A 154 18.30 -2.88 2.24
C ALA A 154 19.20 -2.78 0.98
N ILE A 155 18.84 -1.92 0.02
CA ILE A 155 19.58 -1.69 -1.22
C ILE A 155 20.97 -1.12 -0.90
N ASP A 156 21.08 -0.16 0.03
CA ASP A 156 22.36 0.41 0.46
C ASP A 156 23.29 -0.68 0.99
N LYS A 157 22.78 -1.58 1.85
CA LYS A 157 23.57 -2.72 2.37
C LYS A 157 24.02 -3.67 1.26
N VAL A 158 23.15 -3.95 0.29
CA VAL A 158 23.49 -4.78 -0.87
C VAL A 158 24.53 -4.09 -1.75
N ARG A 159 24.43 -2.78 -1.94
CA ARG A 159 25.39 -1.99 -2.71
C ARG A 159 26.81 -2.05 -2.12
N ASP A 160 26.95 -1.94 -0.80
CA ASP A 160 28.24 -2.02 -0.12
C ASP A 160 28.97 -3.33 -0.45
N THR A 161 28.24 -4.46 -0.33
CA THR A 161 28.84 -5.77 -0.65
C THR A 161 29.06 -5.96 -2.15
N SER A 162 28.17 -5.45 -3.00
CA SER A 162 28.32 -5.51 -4.47
C SER A 162 29.56 -4.75 -4.93
N THR A 163 29.82 -3.60 -4.33
CA THR A 163 31.03 -2.79 -4.62
C THR A 163 32.28 -3.53 -4.20
N SER A 164 32.29 -4.17 -3.04
CA SER A 164 33.43 -4.91 -2.49
C SER A 164 33.83 -6.12 -3.35
N HIS A 165 32.88 -6.71 -4.08
CA HIS A 165 33.09 -7.93 -4.86
C HIS A 165 33.01 -7.71 -6.38
N SER A 166 32.79 -6.47 -6.83
CA SER A 166 32.59 -6.14 -8.26
C SER A 166 31.47 -6.96 -8.92
N ARG A 167 30.29 -6.96 -8.29
CA ARG A 167 29.12 -7.76 -8.68
C ARG A 167 28.00 -6.93 -9.31
N CYS A 168 27.15 -7.62 -10.07
CA CYS A 168 25.81 -7.15 -10.38
C CYS A 168 24.84 -7.63 -9.31
N SER A 169 23.96 -6.77 -8.83
CA SER A 169 22.89 -7.13 -7.89
C SER A 169 21.53 -6.74 -8.43
N ILE A 170 20.64 -7.70 -8.47
CA ILE A 170 19.22 -7.50 -8.80
C ILE A 170 18.45 -7.50 -7.50
N ILE A 171 17.81 -6.39 -7.17
CA ILE A 171 16.98 -6.28 -5.97
C ILE A 171 15.52 -6.27 -6.39
N GLU A 172 14.79 -7.32 -6.01
CA GLU A 172 13.36 -7.40 -6.25
C GLU A 172 12.60 -6.71 -5.12
N VAL A 173 11.75 -5.77 -5.52
CA VAL A 173 10.87 -5.04 -4.60
C VAL A 173 9.41 -5.38 -4.88
N MET A 174 8.59 -5.30 -3.84
CA MET A 174 7.14 -5.48 -3.95
C MET A 174 6.51 -4.36 -4.80
N GLY A 175 5.22 -4.38 -4.96
CA GLY A 175 4.42 -3.40 -5.71
C GLY A 175 3.33 -4.07 -6.54
N ARG A 176 3.22 -5.39 -6.50
CA ARG A 176 2.25 -6.18 -7.26
C ARG A 176 2.40 -5.91 -8.77
N ASP A 177 1.34 -5.37 -9.39
CA ASP A 177 1.31 -5.04 -10.83
C ASP A 177 1.73 -3.57 -11.10
N ALA A 178 2.22 -2.86 -10.05
CA ALA A 178 2.61 -1.45 -10.13
C ALA A 178 4.11 -1.25 -9.82
N GLY A 179 4.78 -0.45 -10.63
CA GLY A 179 6.21 -0.20 -10.55
C GLY A 179 6.62 0.99 -9.66
N TYR A 180 5.70 1.59 -8.89
CA TYR A 180 6.01 2.80 -8.09
C TYR A 180 7.10 2.58 -7.06
N LEU A 181 7.07 1.46 -6.30
CA LEU A 181 8.12 1.13 -5.33
C LEU A 181 9.47 0.98 -6.03
N ALA A 182 9.51 0.25 -7.16
CA ALA A 182 10.74 0.05 -7.93
C ALA A 182 11.29 1.37 -8.46
N LEU A 183 10.43 2.24 -9.00
CA LEU A 183 10.83 3.54 -9.51
C LEU A 183 11.43 4.44 -8.42
N TRP A 184 10.74 4.55 -7.28
CA TRP A 184 11.22 5.37 -6.17
C TRP A 184 12.53 4.82 -5.57
N CYS A 185 12.61 3.52 -5.33
CA CYS A 185 13.83 2.88 -4.85
C CYS A 185 14.99 3.04 -5.84
N GLY A 186 14.72 2.88 -7.13
CA GLY A 186 15.75 3.02 -8.17
C GLY A 186 16.30 4.44 -8.27
N ILE A 187 15.44 5.46 -8.24
CA ILE A 187 15.87 6.86 -8.26
C ILE A 187 16.64 7.20 -6.97
N ALA A 188 16.09 6.84 -5.81
CA ALA A 188 16.67 7.17 -4.50
C ALA A 188 18.06 6.54 -4.31
N ASN A 189 18.29 5.36 -4.86
CA ASN A 189 19.56 4.65 -4.74
C ASN A 189 20.46 4.78 -5.98
N GLY A 190 20.06 5.53 -7.02
CA GLY A 190 20.85 5.66 -8.24
C GLY A 190 21.12 4.31 -8.90
N ALA A 191 20.07 3.50 -9.10
CA ALA A 191 20.18 2.22 -9.78
C ALA A 191 20.49 2.42 -11.27
N GLU A 192 21.29 1.52 -11.86
CA GLU A 192 21.63 1.56 -13.28
C GLU A 192 20.47 1.16 -14.17
N ARG A 193 19.60 0.28 -13.66
CA ARG A 193 18.36 -0.11 -14.35
C ARG A 193 17.20 -0.25 -13.37
N ILE A 194 16.02 0.12 -13.83
CA ILE A 194 14.76 -0.09 -13.10
C ILE A 194 13.83 -0.82 -14.07
N LEU A 195 13.37 -2.00 -13.69
CA LEU A 195 12.46 -2.82 -14.48
C LEU A 195 11.05 -2.67 -13.91
N LEU A 196 10.12 -2.19 -14.75
CA LEU A 196 8.74 -1.86 -14.36
C LEU A 196 7.74 -2.73 -15.12
N PRO A 197 6.67 -3.22 -14.49
CA PRO A 197 5.63 -4.01 -15.16
C PRO A 197 4.85 -3.20 -16.20
N GLU A 198 4.81 -1.87 -16.08
CA GLU A 198 4.17 -0.96 -17.04
C GLU A 198 4.91 -0.88 -18.39
N GLU A 199 6.20 -1.18 -18.40
CA GLU A 199 6.95 -1.40 -19.62
C GLU A 199 6.72 -2.85 -20.05
N LYS A 200 6.05 -3.09 -21.15
CA LYS A 200 5.66 -4.43 -21.66
C LYS A 200 6.86 -5.34 -21.96
N GLY A 201 7.76 -5.50 -20.99
CA GLY A 201 9.00 -6.26 -21.09
C GLY A 201 10.25 -5.38 -21.15
N TYR A 202 11.40 -5.98 -20.95
CA TYR A 202 12.72 -5.38 -21.11
C TYR A 202 13.51 -6.18 -22.16
N ASP A 203 14.41 -5.50 -22.90
CA ASP A 203 15.35 -6.21 -23.76
C ASP A 203 16.57 -6.62 -22.91
N ILE A 204 16.79 -7.92 -22.82
CA ILE A 204 17.94 -8.45 -22.09
C ILE A 204 19.27 -8.05 -22.73
N GLU A 205 19.28 -7.85 -24.08
CA GLU A 205 20.48 -7.39 -24.77
C GLU A 205 20.90 -5.99 -24.34
N ASP A 206 19.94 -5.08 -24.20
CA ASP A 206 20.20 -3.72 -23.69
C ASP A 206 20.86 -3.76 -22.30
N ILE A 207 20.37 -4.61 -21.41
CA ILE A 207 20.94 -4.76 -20.05
C ILE A 207 22.38 -5.30 -20.13
N ILE A 208 22.60 -6.31 -20.97
CA ILE A 208 23.93 -6.93 -21.15
C ILE A 208 24.93 -5.91 -21.73
N ASP A 209 24.51 -5.14 -22.71
CA ASP A 209 25.36 -4.16 -23.35
C ASP A 209 25.69 -2.99 -22.41
N ASP A 210 24.73 -2.52 -21.62
CA ASP A 210 24.97 -1.51 -20.57
C ASP A 210 25.96 -2.02 -19.52
N ILE A 211 25.85 -3.26 -19.08
CA ILE A 211 26.79 -3.86 -18.12
C ILE A 211 28.19 -3.91 -18.72
N LYS A 212 28.34 -4.34 -19.99
CA LYS A 212 29.64 -4.41 -20.66
C LYS A 212 30.25 -3.03 -20.83
N GLU A 213 29.45 -2.02 -21.19
CA GLU A 213 29.95 -0.65 -21.32
C GLU A 213 30.32 -0.04 -19.97
N SER A 214 29.51 -0.26 -18.94
CA SER A 214 29.83 0.17 -17.56
C SER A 214 31.13 -0.43 -17.06
N LYS A 215 31.37 -1.71 -17.35
CA LYS A 215 32.62 -2.39 -17.03
C LYS A 215 33.83 -1.77 -17.78
N LYS A 216 33.69 -1.40 -19.07
CA LYS A 216 34.71 -0.71 -19.83
C LYS A 216 35.06 0.66 -19.25
N ARG A 217 34.06 1.36 -18.69
CA ARG A 217 34.23 2.65 -17.99
C ARG A 217 34.86 2.50 -16.58
N GLY A 218 35.15 1.28 -16.14
CA GLY A 218 35.75 1.00 -14.85
C GLY A 218 34.81 0.93 -13.69
N LYS A 219 33.46 0.85 -13.95
CA LYS A 219 32.47 0.69 -12.92
C LYS A 219 32.53 -0.71 -12.31
N LYS A 220 32.54 -0.78 -10.97
CA LYS A 220 32.80 -2.03 -10.23
C LYS A 220 31.52 -2.78 -9.85
N ASN A 221 30.39 -2.09 -9.77
CA ASN A 221 29.11 -2.69 -9.43
C ASN A 221 28.03 -2.26 -10.42
N TYR A 222 26.94 -3.02 -10.43
CA TYR A 222 25.77 -2.73 -11.23
C TYR A 222 24.52 -3.11 -10.44
N ILE A 223 23.60 -2.18 -10.24
CA ILE A 223 22.39 -2.38 -9.44
C ILE A 223 21.18 -2.31 -10.36
N ILE A 224 20.37 -3.37 -10.32
CA ILE A 224 19.09 -3.44 -11.03
C ILE A 224 17.98 -3.51 -9.96
N ILE A 225 17.04 -2.61 -10.02
CA ILE A 225 15.81 -2.72 -9.23
C ILE A 225 14.73 -3.36 -10.11
N ASN A 226 14.22 -4.49 -9.66
CA ASN A 226 13.21 -5.24 -10.36
C ASN A 226 11.89 -5.20 -9.58
N ALA A 227 10.80 -4.70 -10.20
CA ALA A 227 9.48 -4.82 -9.60
C ALA A 227 9.01 -6.29 -9.65
N GLU A 228 8.40 -6.80 -8.57
CA GLU A 228 7.90 -8.19 -8.53
C GLU A 228 6.94 -8.53 -9.66
N GLY A 229 6.19 -7.55 -10.20
CA GLY A 229 5.29 -7.72 -11.33
C GLY A 229 5.98 -8.01 -12.66
N VAL A 230 7.29 -7.71 -12.78
CA VAL A 230 8.11 -8.10 -13.96
C VAL A 230 8.48 -9.59 -13.86
N GLY A 231 8.73 -10.08 -12.64
CA GLY A 231 9.00 -11.48 -12.34
C GLY A 231 10.47 -11.88 -12.46
N ASP A 232 10.71 -13.11 -12.15
CA ASP A 232 11.89 -13.97 -12.30
C ASP A 232 13.29 -13.34 -12.15
N SER A 233 13.50 -12.59 -11.06
CA SER A 233 14.80 -12.00 -10.73
C SER A 233 15.94 -13.03 -10.63
N VAL A 234 15.62 -14.26 -10.24
CA VAL A 234 16.63 -15.33 -10.09
C VAL A 234 17.15 -15.80 -11.44
N ASN A 235 16.24 -16.03 -12.41
CA ASN A 235 16.63 -16.43 -13.75
C ASN A 235 17.31 -15.27 -14.51
N LEU A 236 16.85 -14.04 -14.31
CA LEU A 236 17.50 -12.85 -14.85
C LEU A 236 18.96 -12.76 -14.35
N ALA A 237 19.21 -12.97 -13.06
CA ALA A 237 20.55 -12.98 -12.48
C ALA A 237 21.45 -14.04 -13.14
N LYS A 238 20.95 -15.25 -13.31
CA LYS A 238 21.67 -16.36 -13.96
C LYS A 238 22.02 -16.00 -15.41
N THR A 239 21.06 -15.47 -16.16
CA THR A 239 21.27 -15.09 -17.56
C THR A 239 22.32 -14.00 -17.72
N ILE A 240 22.30 -12.98 -16.85
CA ILE A 240 23.30 -11.91 -16.86
C ILE A 240 24.70 -12.47 -16.54
N GLU A 241 24.82 -13.32 -15.51
CA GLU A 241 26.09 -13.93 -15.12
C GLU A 241 26.67 -14.77 -16.26
N GLU A 242 25.88 -15.65 -16.88
CA GLU A 242 26.30 -16.50 -18.00
C GLU A 242 26.76 -15.69 -19.22
N ARG A 243 26.13 -14.57 -19.51
CA ARG A 243 26.38 -13.78 -20.72
C ARG A 243 27.44 -12.69 -20.58
N THR A 244 27.66 -12.19 -19.37
CA THR A 244 28.62 -11.09 -19.10
C THR A 244 29.86 -11.55 -18.37
N GLY A 245 29.84 -12.74 -17.75
CA GLY A 245 30.87 -13.20 -16.83
C GLY A 245 30.98 -12.37 -15.56
N MET A 246 30.01 -11.49 -15.26
CA MET A 246 29.92 -10.74 -14.01
C MET A 246 29.12 -11.52 -13.01
N GLU A 247 29.70 -11.84 -11.86
CA GLU A 247 28.95 -12.49 -10.78
C GLU A 247 27.68 -11.69 -10.46
N THR A 248 26.51 -12.33 -10.57
CA THR A 248 25.22 -11.66 -10.41
C THR A 248 24.38 -12.36 -9.35
N ARG A 249 23.81 -11.59 -8.45
CA ARG A 249 22.98 -12.11 -7.36
C ARG A 249 21.60 -11.44 -7.32
N ALA A 250 20.57 -12.22 -7.14
CA ALA A 250 19.22 -11.73 -6.87
C ALA A 250 18.97 -11.67 -5.37
N THR A 251 18.40 -10.57 -4.91
CA THR A 251 17.93 -10.37 -3.54
C THR A 251 16.45 -9.99 -3.57
N ILE A 252 15.59 -10.86 -3.07
CA ILE A 252 14.14 -10.65 -3.03
C ILE A 252 13.79 -10.11 -1.65
N LEU A 253 13.38 -8.83 -1.57
CA LEU A 253 13.06 -8.19 -0.29
C LEU A 253 11.75 -8.73 0.31
N GLY A 254 10.74 -8.97 -0.51
CA GLY A 254 9.49 -9.57 -0.09
C GLY A 254 8.82 -8.84 1.08
N HIS A 255 8.24 -9.62 1.99
CA HIS A 255 7.38 -9.12 3.07
C HIS A 255 8.07 -8.21 4.11
N MET A 256 9.39 -8.12 4.17
CA MET A 256 10.05 -7.16 5.05
C MET A 256 9.63 -5.71 4.74
N GLN A 257 9.24 -5.43 3.50
CA GLN A 257 8.73 -4.11 3.08
C GLN A 257 7.35 -3.76 3.66
N ARG A 258 6.60 -4.74 4.18
CA ARG A 258 5.31 -4.52 4.85
C ARG A 258 5.44 -4.24 6.34
N GLY A 259 6.60 -4.50 6.91
CA GLY A 259 6.88 -4.35 8.34
C GLY A 259 7.54 -3.02 8.69
N GLY A 260 7.83 -2.89 9.96
CA GLY A 260 8.57 -1.76 10.51
C GLY A 260 7.69 -0.64 11.07
N SER A 261 8.35 0.26 11.78
CA SER A 261 7.73 1.44 12.36
C SER A 261 7.40 2.45 11.25
N PRO A 262 6.15 2.93 11.13
CA PRO A 262 5.78 3.86 10.08
C PRO A 262 6.61 5.15 10.17
N THR A 263 7.02 5.68 9.02
CA THR A 263 7.69 6.97 8.92
C THR A 263 6.81 8.11 9.43
N CYS A 264 7.39 9.27 9.67
CA CYS A 264 6.65 10.48 10.01
C CYS A 264 5.54 10.75 8.99
N LYS A 265 5.85 10.61 7.70
CA LYS A 265 4.92 10.86 6.61
C LYS A 265 3.72 9.90 6.67
N ASP A 266 3.95 8.60 6.78
CA ASP A 266 2.88 7.61 6.91
C ASP A 266 1.99 7.85 8.14
N ARG A 267 2.58 8.24 9.29
CA ARG A 267 1.80 8.56 10.50
C ARG A 267 0.91 9.78 10.32
N VAL A 268 1.42 10.84 9.68
CA VAL A 268 0.68 12.09 9.45
C VAL A 268 -0.47 11.85 8.50
N TYR A 269 -0.20 11.25 7.32
CA TYR A 269 -1.24 10.98 6.33
C TYR A 269 -2.30 10.02 6.87
N ALA A 270 -1.89 8.95 7.56
CA ALA A 270 -2.81 8.02 8.19
C ALA A 270 -3.72 8.70 9.23
N SER A 271 -3.15 9.58 10.05
CA SER A 271 -3.90 10.30 11.07
C SER A 271 -4.92 11.26 10.46
N ILE A 272 -4.54 12.01 9.43
CA ILE A 272 -5.46 12.97 8.78
C ILE A 272 -6.55 12.22 8.01
N MET A 273 -6.19 11.23 7.18
CA MET A 273 -7.16 10.46 6.41
C MET A 273 -8.12 9.67 7.30
N GLY A 274 -7.63 9.09 8.41
CA GLY A 274 -8.49 8.41 9.38
C GLY A 274 -9.48 9.34 10.07
N SER A 275 -9.05 10.56 10.44
CA SER A 275 -9.93 11.59 11.00
C SER A 275 -10.97 12.07 9.98
N MET A 276 -10.54 12.38 8.75
CA MET A 276 -11.42 12.81 7.67
C MET A 276 -12.50 11.76 7.35
N ALA A 277 -12.17 10.47 7.40
CA ALA A 277 -13.14 9.41 7.17
C ALA A 277 -14.29 9.45 8.19
N VAL A 278 -14.01 9.77 9.45
CA VAL A 278 -15.03 9.97 10.48
C VAL A 278 -15.87 11.21 10.20
N ASP A 279 -15.24 12.32 9.83
CA ASP A 279 -15.93 13.58 9.53
C ASP A 279 -16.91 13.37 8.36
N LEU A 280 -16.48 12.71 7.29
CA LEU A 280 -17.35 12.39 6.14
C LEU A 280 -18.56 11.55 6.54
N LEU A 281 -18.40 10.54 7.40
CA LEU A 281 -19.53 9.75 7.91
C LEU A 281 -20.51 10.62 8.70
N LEU A 282 -20.02 11.53 9.54
CA LEU A 282 -20.84 12.41 10.35
C LEU A 282 -21.54 13.50 9.51
N GLU A 283 -20.97 13.88 8.38
CA GLU A 283 -21.60 14.73 7.37
C GLU A 283 -22.65 13.98 6.53
N GLY A 284 -22.89 12.70 6.80
CA GLY A 284 -23.85 11.87 6.06
C GLY A 284 -23.32 11.37 4.70
N LYS A 285 -22.03 11.53 4.41
CA LYS A 285 -21.42 10.99 3.19
C LYS A 285 -21.21 9.49 3.32
N THR A 286 -21.37 8.79 2.22
CA THR A 286 -21.19 7.33 2.12
C THR A 286 -20.62 6.97 0.76
N ASN A 287 -20.11 5.74 0.60
CA ASN A 287 -19.54 5.24 -0.64
C ASN A 287 -18.39 6.12 -1.14
N ARG A 288 -17.50 6.56 -0.21
CA ARG A 288 -16.38 7.45 -0.54
C ARG A 288 -15.04 6.83 -0.20
N ILE A 289 -13.99 7.25 -0.89
CA ILE A 289 -12.58 6.99 -0.56
C ILE A 289 -11.93 8.34 -0.25
N VAL A 290 -11.26 8.46 0.89
CA VAL A 290 -10.39 9.60 1.17
C VAL A 290 -9.08 9.45 0.40
N GLY A 291 -8.48 10.55 -0.01
CA GLY A 291 -7.22 10.56 -0.74
C GLY A 291 -6.43 11.85 -0.50
N TYR A 292 -5.26 11.90 -1.12
CA TYR A 292 -4.42 13.09 -1.16
C TYR A 292 -4.06 13.38 -2.62
N ARG A 293 -4.35 14.57 -3.11
CA ARG A 293 -4.11 14.96 -4.50
C ARG A 293 -3.84 16.45 -4.60
N HIS A 294 -2.81 16.82 -5.36
CA HIS A 294 -2.41 18.21 -5.59
C HIS A 294 -2.21 19.06 -4.33
N GLY A 295 -1.66 18.45 -3.27
CA GLY A 295 -1.39 19.11 -2.00
C GLY A 295 -2.58 19.15 -1.02
N GLU A 296 -3.72 18.59 -1.38
CA GLU A 296 -4.96 18.64 -0.60
C GLU A 296 -5.49 17.24 -0.25
N TYR A 297 -6.20 17.15 0.88
CA TYR A 297 -6.97 15.96 1.23
C TYR A 297 -8.34 16.07 0.58
N VAL A 298 -8.72 15.04 -0.15
CA VAL A 298 -9.91 14.98 -1.00
C VAL A 298 -10.70 13.71 -0.74
N ASP A 299 -11.94 13.66 -1.22
CA ASP A 299 -12.73 12.44 -1.22
C ASP A 299 -13.39 12.21 -2.60
N PHE A 300 -13.48 10.96 -3.02
CA PHE A 300 -14.08 10.52 -4.27
C PHE A 300 -15.17 9.50 -4.01
N ASP A 301 -16.17 9.43 -4.87
CA ASP A 301 -17.05 8.25 -4.93
C ASP A 301 -16.23 7.00 -5.23
N ILE A 302 -16.56 5.85 -4.60
CA ILE A 302 -15.77 4.62 -4.76
C ILE A 302 -15.80 4.15 -6.22
N GLU A 303 -16.92 4.25 -6.91
CA GLU A 303 -17.03 3.82 -8.31
C GLU A 303 -16.18 4.70 -9.22
N GLU A 304 -16.26 6.01 -9.04
CA GLU A 304 -15.41 6.97 -9.73
C GLU A 304 -13.93 6.68 -9.47
N ALA A 305 -13.54 6.55 -8.21
CA ALA A 305 -12.17 6.29 -7.78
C ALA A 305 -11.57 5.00 -8.38
N LEU A 306 -12.36 3.92 -8.38
CA LEU A 306 -11.95 2.62 -8.95
C LEU A 306 -11.94 2.61 -10.49
N GLY A 307 -12.56 3.59 -11.13
CA GLY A 307 -12.53 3.79 -12.58
C GLY A 307 -11.39 4.68 -13.08
N MET A 308 -10.71 5.38 -12.20
CA MET A 308 -9.56 6.23 -12.57
C MET A 308 -8.38 5.38 -13.02
N GLN A 309 -7.49 5.98 -13.79
CA GLN A 309 -6.21 5.38 -14.20
C GLN A 309 -5.08 6.37 -13.98
N LYS A 310 -4.06 5.92 -13.28
CA LYS A 310 -2.83 6.64 -12.99
C LYS A 310 -1.65 5.81 -13.51
N GLY A 311 -0.91 6.35 -14.45
CA GLY A 311 0.31 5.70 -14.94
C GLY A 311 1.53 6.09 -14.13
N ILE A 312 2.63 5.40 -14.36
CA ILE A 312 3.95 5.79 -13.84
C ILE A 312 4.27 7.22 -14.31
N PRO A 313 4.77 8.10 -13.42
CA PRO A 313 5.12 9.45 -13.77
C PRO A 313 6.24 9.47 -14.83
N ALA A 314 5.90 9.76 -16.08
CA ALA A 314 6.81 9.70 -17.23
C ALA A 314 8.09 10.53 -16.98
N TYR A 315 7.95 11.72 -16.39
CA TYR A 315 9.12 12.58 -16.08
C TYR A 315 10.07 11.92 -15.10
N GLN A 316 9.58 11.29 -14.02
CA GLN A 316 10.44 10.61 -13.04
C GLN A 316 11.15 9.42 -13.67
N TYR A 317 10.47 8.69 -14.53
CA TYR A 317 11.05 7.56 -15.25
C TYR A 317 12.14 8.02 -16.24
N GLU A 318 11.90 9.09 -17.00
CA GLU A 318 12.93 9.67 -17.87
C GLU A 318 14.14 10.20 -17.10
N ILE A 319 13.92 10.80 -15.93
CA ILE A 319 15.03 11.25 -15.07
C ILE A 319 15.85 10.05 -14.57
N SER A 320 15.21 8.94 -14.19
CA SER A 320 15.95 7.75 -13.75
C SER A 320 16.90 7.24 -14.83
N LYS A 321 16.47 7.20 -16.10
CA LYS A 321 17.31 6.83 -17.25
C LYS A 321 18.49 7.78 -17.46
N LYS A 322 18.28 9.10 -17.27
CA LYS A 322 19.34 10.09 -17.40
C LYS A 322 20.40 10.01 -16.29
N LEU A 323 20.00 9.58 -15.09
CA LEU A 323 20.89 9.51 -13.94
C LEU A 323 21.63 8.16 -13.84
N SER A 324 21.30 7.17 -14.66
CA SER A 324 21.89 5.82 -14.63
C SER A 324 23.22 5.68 -15.40
N LEU A 325 23.88 6.75 -15.76
CA LEU A 325 25.13 6.78 -16.57
C LEU A 325 26.36 6.20 -15.84
#